data_fe5284184517c24d352c832e61e5281e
#
_entry.id   fe5284184517c24d352c832e61e5281e
#
_cell.length_a   1.000
_cell.length_b   1.000
_cell.length_c   1.000
_cell.angle_alpha   90.00
_cell.angle_beta   90.00
_cell.angle_gamma   90.00
#
_symmetry.space_group_name_H-M   'P 1'
#
loop_
_entity.id
_entity.type
_entity.pdbx_description
1 polymer ?
#
loop_
_entity_poly.entity_id
_entity_poly.type
_entity_poly.pdbx_seq_one_letter_code
_entity_poly.pdbx_strand_id
1 'polypeptide(L)'
;MSGFDRDRAGVPALGFISNHQYSIAEDMVVFPNAKVNIGLSVTGKRPDGFHNLETVFYPIGLSDMLEIGPGEGKTGEYVFKNTGIDVQCEPENNLIVKAYRLLSDIYHLPAVRIHLHKIIPFGAGLGGGSADAAFMLKALDTYFELHISRQELTRLAA
;
A
#
# COMPACT_ATOMS: atom_id res chain seq x y z
N MET A 1 1.56 17.66 -51.34
CA MET A 1 2.27 16.48 -50.80
C MET A 1 2.36 16.69 -49.33
N SER A 2 1.50 16.01 -48.63
CA SER A 2 1.10 16.22 -47.25
C SER A 2 1.92 15.31 -46.31
N GLY A 3 2.59 15.93 -45.37
CA GLY A 3 3.21 15.24 -44.25
C GLY A 3 2.18 14.91 -43.17
N PHE A 4 2.07 13.65 -42.82
CA PHE A 4 1.17 13.14 -41.80
C PHE A 4 1.87 13.33 -40.43
N ASP A 5 1.42 14.32 -39.70
CA ASP A 5 1.84 14.56 -38.31
C ASP A 5 1.04 13.64 -37.40
N ARG A 6 1.73 12.73 -36.67
CA ARG A 6 1.09 11.84 -35.69
C ARG A 6 1.06 12.55 -34.35
N ASP A 7 -0.13 13.03 -33.99
CA ASP A 7 -0.44 13.54 -32.68
C ASP A 7 -0.03 12.60 -31.57
N ARG A 8 0.89 13.08 -30.74
CA ARG A 8 1.15 12.54 -29.41
C ARG A 8 -0.05 12.86 -28.54
N ALA A 9 -0.82 11.84 -28.20
CA ALA A 9 -1.85 11.94 -27.17
C ALA A 9 -1.19 12.49 -25.89
N GLY A 10 -1.55 13.71 -25.55
CA GLY A 10 -1.05 14.44 -24.39
C GLY A 10 -1.47 13.73 -23.11
N VAL A 11 -0.50 13.34 -22.33
CA VAL A 11 -0.68 13.12 -20.90
C VAL A 11 -1.10 14.48 -20.32
N PRO A 12 -2.25 14.60 -19.63
CA PRO A 12 -2.61 15.85 -19.01
C PRO A 12 -1.49 16.22 -18.04
N ALA A 13 -0.90 17.40 -18.22
CA ALA A 13 0.04 17.99 -17.29
C ALA A 13 -0.69 18.06 -15.94
N LEU A 14 -0.24 17.22 -14.99
CA LEU A 14 -0.63 17.32 -13.60
C LEU A 14 -0.24 18.72 -13.14
N GLY A 15 -1.23 19.59 -13.00
CA GLY A 15 -1.05 20.93 -12.48
C GLY A 15 -0.27 20.83 -11.17
N PHE A 16 0.77 21.66 -11.05
CA PHE A 16 1.48 21.88 -9.81
C PHE A 16 0.46 22.17 -8.71
N ILE A 17 0.20 21.19 -7.83
CA ILE A 17 -0.58 21.39 -6.63
C ILE A 17 0.31 22.18 -5.68
N SER A 18 0.17 23.50 -5.76
CA SER A 18 0.82 24.46 -4.86
C SER A 18 0.39 24.17 -3.42
N ASN A 19 1.38 23.92 -2.55
CA ASN A 19 1.28 24.00 -1.09
C ASN A 19 -0.04 23.51 -0.47
N HIS A 20 -0.35 22.21 -0.59
CA HIS A 20 -1.22 21.61 0.40
C HIS A 20 -0.41 21.52 1.70
N GLN A 21 -0.69 22.44 2.63
CA GLN A 21 -0.30 22.30 4.02
C GLN A 21 -1.12 21.11 4.57
N TYR A 22 -0.53 19.91 4.52
CA TYR A 22 -1.10 18.75 5.20
C TYR A 22 -1.16 19.10 6.70
N SER A 23 -2.35 19.29 7.23
CA SER A 23 -2.56 19.45 8.66
C SER A 23 -2.42 18.09 9.33
N ILE A 24 -1.19 17.68 9.58
CA ILE A 24 -0.87 16.39 10.20
C ILE A 24 -0.77 16.64 11.70
N ALA A 25 -1.87 16.48 12.43
CA ALA A 25 -1.90 16.76 13.86
C ALA A 25 -1.96 15.51 14.75
N GLU A 26 -2.40 14.35 14.23
CA GLU A 26 -2.68 13.18 15.06
C GLU A 26 -2.21 11.88 14.38
N ASP A 27 -1.93 10.87 15.20
CA ASP A 27 -1.60 9.54 14.72
C ASP A 27 -2.87 8.82 14.23
N MET A 28 -2.77 8.13 13.11
CA MET A 28 -3.83 7.28 12.57
C MET A 28 -3.49 5.81 12.84
N VAL A 29 -4.46 5.06 13.37
CA VAL A 29 -4.33 3.62 13.60
C VAL A 29 -5.35 2.87 12.77
N VAL A 30 -4.90 1.83 12.06
CA VAL A 30 -5.75 0.91 11.30
C VAL A 30 -5.41 -0.54 11.66
N PHE A 31 -6.34 -1.45 11.40
CA PHE A 31 -6.24 -2.86 11.80
C PHE A 31 -6.34 -3.77 10.57
N PRO A 32 -5.21 -4.04 9.87
CA PRO A 32 -5.18 -4.98 8.76
C PRO A 32 -5.57 -6.39 9.22
N ASN A 33 -6.64 -6.93 8.66
CA ASN A 33 -7.15 -8.23 9.05
C ASN A 33 -6.62 -9.38 8.20
N ALA A 34 -6.49 -10.54 8.81
CA ALA A 34 -6.21 -11.79 8.13
C ALA A 34 -7.42 -12.29 7.31
N LYS A 35 -7.17 -13.21 6.40
CA LYS A 35 -8.18 -13.97 5.65
C LYS A 35 -7.88 -15.46 5.70
N VAL A 36 -8.91 -16.29 5.53
CA VAL A 36 -8.79 -17.70 5.21
C VAL A 36 -9.38 -17.97 3.83
N ASN A 37 -8.95 -19.07 3.21
CA ASN A 37 -9.52 -19.56 1.96
C ASN A 37 -10.51 -20.67 2.28
N ILE A 38 -11.76 -20.51 1.89
CA ILE A 38 -12.77 -21.56 1.98
C ILE A 38 -12.83 -22.26 0.63
N GLY A 39 -12.35 -23.51 0.59
CA GLY A 39 -12.06 -24.21 -0.64
C GLY A 39 -10.94 -23.52 -1.44
N LEU A 40 -9.96 -24.27 -1.89
CA LEU A 40 -8.85 -23.72 -2.69
C LEU A 40 -8.52 -24.72 -3.80
N SER A 41 -8.86 -24.36 -5.02
CA SER A 41 -8.49 -25.11 -6.23
C SER A 41 -7.56 -24.26 -7.09
N VAL A 42 -6.42 -24.84 -7.47
CA VAL A 42 -5.53 -24.26 -8.47
C VAL A 42 -6.01 -24.71 -9.84
N THR A 43 -6.56 -23.80 -10.63
CA THR A 43 -7.19 -24.13 -11.93
C THR A 43 -6.25 -23.94 -13.12
N GLY A 44 -5.09 -23.30 -12.93
CA GLY A 44 -4.10 -23.15 -13.98
C GLY A 44 -2.91 -22.32 -13.55
N LYS A 45 -1.79 -22.47 -14.25
CA LYS A 45 -0.60 -21.63 -14.11
C LYS A 45 -0.65 -20.51 -15.14
N ARG A 46 -0.37 -19.29 -14.71
CA ARG A 46 -0.35 -18.09 -15.57
C ARG A 46 1.05 -17.88 -16.17
N PRO A 47 1.16 -17.18 -17.33
CA PRO A 47 2.45 -16.83 -17.93
C PRO A 47 3.33 -15.93 -17.04
N ASP A 48 2.72 -15.17 -16.14
CA ASP A 48 3.40 -14.27 -15.17
C ASP A 48 3.97 -15.03 -13.95
N GLY A 49 3.83 -16.37 -13.91
CA GLY A 49 4.32 -17.22 -12.83
C GLY A 49 3.31 -17.44 -11.70
N PHE A 50 2.22 -16.67 -11.65
CA PHE A 50 1.12 -16.86 -10.69
C PHE A 50 0.18 -18.00 -11.12
N HIS A 51 -0.76 -18.33 -10.25
CA HIS A 51 -1.76 -19.36 -10.47
C HIS A 51 -3.17 -18.76 -10.44
N ASN A 52 -4.04 -19.28 -11.32
CA ASN A 52 -5.47 -19.03 -11.22
C ASN A 52 -6.03 -19.87 -10.06
N LEU A 53 -6.80 -19.22 -9.20
CA LEU A 53 -7.37 -19.84 -8.02
C LEU A 53 -8.89 -19.72 -8.06
N GLU A 54 -9.58 -20.79 -7.69
CA GLU A 54 -10.99 -20.78 -7.33
C GLU A 54 -11.10 -20.96 -5.82
N THR A 55 -11.53 -19.92 -5.12
CA THR A 55 -11.62 -19.88 -3.66
C THR A 55 -12.58 -18.80 -3.21
N VAL A 56 -13.10 -18.92 -2.00
CA VAL A 56 -13.79 -17.84 -1.31
C VAL A 56 -12.84 -17.28 -0.24
N PHE A 57 -12.46 -16.02 -0.37
CA PHE A 57 -11.72 -15.32 0.69
C PHE A 57 -12.70 -14.91 1.81
N TYR A 58 -12.44 -15.37 3.01
CA TYR A 58 -13.22 -15.00 4.18
C TYR A 58 -12.35 -14.24 5.18
N PRO A 59 -12.61 -12.94 5.42
CA PRO A 59 -11.88 -12.17 6.42
C PRO A 59 -12.19 -12.69 7.82
N ILE A 60 -11.16 -12.73 8.68
CA ILE A 60 -11.28 -13.16 10.08
C ILE A 60 -10.86 -12.04 11.03
N GLY A 61 -11.30 -12.12 12.28
CA GLY A 61 -11.04 -11.09 13.30
C GLY A 61 -9.62 -11.05 13.86
N LEU A 62 -8.66 -11.82 13.29
CA LEU A 62 -7.25 -11.71 13.63
C LEU A 62 -6.66 -10.54 12.82
N SER A 63 -6.12 -9.53 13.49
CA SER A 63 -5.62 -8.32 12.83
C SER A 63 -4.28 -7.89 13.39
N ASP A 64 -3.43 -7.37 12.52
CA ASP A 64 -2.29 -6.57 12.91
C ASP A 64 -2.73 -5.15 13.30
N MET A 65 -1.86 -4.34 13.87
CA MET A 65 -2.08 -2.93 14.11
C MET A 65 -1.03 -2.13 13.33
N LEU A 66 -1.48 -1.20 12.54
CA LEU A 66 -0.64 -0.30 11.76
C LEU A 66 -0.95 1.14 12.15
N GLU A 67 0.06 1.83 12.65
CA GLU A 67 0.01 3.23 13.05
C GLU A 67 0.86 4.07 12.10
N ILE A 68 0.31 5.21 11.70
CA ILE A 68 0.97 6.23 10.87
C ILE A 68 0.87 7.55 11.61
N GLY A 69 1.99 8.21 11.78
CA GLY A 69 2.06 9.54 12.39
C GLY A 69 3.03 10.45 11.67
N PRO A 70 3.08 11.74 12.05
CA PRO A 70 4.03 12.68 11.48
C PRO A 70 5.46 12.24 11.76
N GLY A 71 6.32 12.30 10.76
CA GLY A 71 7.75 12.04 10.87
C GLY A 71 8.55 13.33 10.83
N GLU A 72 9.77 13.26 11.35
CA GLU A 72 10.77 14.32 11.18
C GLU A 72 11.62 13.99 9.96
N GLY A 73 11.88 15.01 9.10
CA GLY A 73 12.72 14.84 7.93
C GLY A 73 12.16 15.47 6.67
N LYS A 74 12.70 15.03 5.52
CA LYS A 74 12.31 15.53 4.19
C LYS A 74 11.16 14.70 3.62
N THR A 75 10.55 15.25 2.60
CA THR A 75 9.60 14.51 1.73
C THR A 75 10.16 13.14 1.34
N GLY A 76 9.37 12.10 1.51
CA GLY A 76 9.74 10.71 1.18
C GLY A 76 10.55 9.98 2.26
N GLU A 77 10.99 10.65 3.33
CA GLU A 77 11.68 9.99 4.45
C GLU A 77 10.66 9.29 5.37
N TYR A 78 11.09 8.24 6.03
CA TYR A 78 10.26 7.50 6.97
C TYR A 78 11.08 6.89 8.11
N VAL A 79 10.44 6.68 9.24
CA VAL A 79 10.94 5.84 10.32
C VAL A 79 10.00 4.64 10.43
N PHE A 80 10.52 3.44 10.28
CA PHE A 80 9.74 2.20 10.39
C PHE A 80 10.14 1.42 11.63
N LYS A 81 9.15 1.03 12.43
CA LYS A 81 9.31 0.18 13.61
C LYS A 81 8.38 -1.03 13.50
N ASN A 82 8.93 -2.23 13.67
CA ASN A 82 8.15 -3.46 13.84
C ASN A 82 8.18 -3.92 15.31
N THR A 83 7.05 -4.39 15.81
CA THR A 83 6.91 -5.05 17.11
C THR A 83 6.02 -6.29 16.98
N GLY A 84 5.96 -7.13 18.00
CA GLY A 84 5.24 -8.40 17.93
C GLY A 84 6.07 -9.46 17.21
N ILE A 85 5.47 -10.15 16.23
CA ILE A 85 6.19 -11.16 15.43
C ILE A 85 7.23 -10.45 14.56
N ASP A 86 8.48 -10.90 14.66
CA ASP A 86 9.57 -10.35 13.86
C ASP A 86 9.37 -10.70 12.37
N VAL A 87 9.28 -9.66 11.55
CA VAL A 87 9.28 -9.82 10.09
C VAL A 87 10.73 -9.81 9.65
N GLN A 88 11.31 -10.99 9.47
CA GLN A 88 12.71 -11.19 9.10
C GLN A 88 13.00 -10.67 7.67
N CYS A 89 12.91 -9.38 7.48
CA CYS A 89 13.32 -8.71 6.24
C CYS A 89 13.87 -7.32 6.55
N GLU A 90 14.76 -6.84 5.68
CA GLU A 90 15.20 -5.45 5.72
C GLU A 90 13.98 -4.53 5.54
N PRO A 91 13.94 -3.38 6.23
CA PRO A 91 12.81 -2.44 6.17
C PRO A 91 12.37 -2.10 4.74
N GLU A 92 13.33 -1.92 3.83
CA GLU A 92 13.09 -1.60 2.42
C GLU A 92 12.34 -2.71 1.67
N ASN A 93 12.42 -3.94 2.15
CA ASN A 93 11.73 -5.10 1.58
C ASN A 93 10.34 -5.32 2.17
N ASN A 94 10.02 -4.62 3.26
CA ASN A 94 8.70 -4.69 3.87
C ASN A 94 7.64 -4.07 2.95
N LEU A 95 6.52 -4.79 2.76
CA LEU A 95 5.46 -4.34 1.86
C LEU A 95 4.80 -3.03 2.30
N ILE A 96 4.75 -2.74 3.61
CA ILE A 96 4.27 -1.46 4.15
C ILE A 96 5.16 -0.31 3.68
N VAL A 97 6.48 -0.49 3.79
CA VAL A 97 7.46 0.51 3.36
C VAL A 97 7.40 0.71 1.85
N LYS A 98 7.26 -0.37 1.08
CA LYS A 98 7.07 -0.29 -0.37
C LYS A 98 5.79 0.48 -0.74
N ALA A 99 4.70 0.25 -0.04
CA ALA A 99 3.45 0.97 -0.22
C ALA A 99 3.60 2.48 0.06
N TYR A 100 4.30 2.85 1.15
CA TYR A 100 4.60 4.24 1.44
C TYR A 100 5.44 4.88 0.33
N ARG A 101 6.55 4.26 -0.04
CA ARG A 101 7.45 4.78 -1.09
C ARG A 101 6.71 4.98 -2.41
N LEU A 102 5.89 4.00 -2.81
CA LEU A 102 5.10 4.07 -4.03
C LEU A 102 4.21 5.33 -4.07
N LEU A 103 3.47 5.62 -3.00
CA LEU A 103 2.64 6.82 -2.94
C LEU A 103 3.48 8.09 -2.75
N SER A 104 4.57 8.03 -1.99
CA SER A 104 5.44 9.17 -1.79
C SER A 104 6.12 9.62 -3.09
N ASP A 105 6.51 8.68 -3.96
CA ASP A 105 7.09 9.01 -5.28
C ASP A 105 6.08 9.70 -6.20
N ILE A 106 4.78 9.35 -6.08
CA ILE A 106 3.71 9.93 -6.90
C ILE A 106 3.23 11.27 -6.34
N TYR A 107 3.02 11.36 -5.02
CA TYR A 107 2.33 12.48 -4.36
C TYR A 107 3.25 13.37 -3.53
N HIS A 108 4.56 13.07 -3.46
CA HIS A 108 5.55 13.82 -2.69
C HIS A 108 5.16 13.96 -1.20
N LEU A 109 4.82 12.84 -0.57
CA LEU A 109 4.33 12.81 0.80
C LEU A 109 5.40 13.30 1.79
N PRO A 110 5.00 14.05 2.84
CA PRO A 110 5.88 14.41 3.94
C PRO A 110 6.49 13.18 4.64
N ALA A 111 7.53 13.41 5.45
CA ALA A 111 8.08 12.35 6.28
C ALA A 111 7.03 11.76 7.23
N VAL A 112 7.08 10.46 7.45
CA VAL A 112 6.14 9.72 8.33
C VAL A 112 6.87 8.84 9.32
N ARG A 113 6.21 8.61 10.46
CA ARG A 113 6.53 7.54 11.38
C ARG A 113 5.52 6.41 11.16
N ILE A 114 6.03 5.19 10.97
CA ILE A 114 5.23 3.99 10.70
C ILE A 114 5.54 2.97 11.79
N HIS A 115 4.53 2.48 12.49
CA HIS A 115 4.67 1.40 13.46
C HIS A 115 3.74 0.25 13.10
N LEU A 116 4.32 -0.93 12.88
CA LEU A 116 3.59 -2.19 12.69
C LEU A 116 3.70 -3.02 13.96
N HIS A 117 2.58 -3.35 14.59
CA HIS A 117 2.52 -4.41 15.59
C HIS A 117 1.98 -5.69 14.94
N LYS A 118 2.88 -6.64 14.68
CA LYS A 118 2.59 -7.86 13.91
C LYS A 118 2.08 -8.98 14.80
N ILE A 119 0.88 -9.47 14.52
CA ILE A 119 0.23 -10.60 15.19
C ILE A 119 -0.01 -11.74 14.21
N ILE A 120 -0.35 -11.42 12.95
CA ILE A 120 -0.60 -12.42 11.90
C ILE A 120 0.73 -13.04 11.48
N PRO A 121 0.93 -14.36 11.59
CA PRO A 121 2.16 -15.02 11.20
C PRO A 121 2.50 -14.81 9.73
N PHE A 122 3.78 -14.57 9.45
CA PHE A 122 4.30 -14.47 8.11
C PHE A 122 4.31 -15.85 7.42
N GLY A 123 3.96 -15.92 6.14
CA GLY A 123 4.02 -17.16 5.34
C GLY A 123 2.94 -18.20 5.67
N ALA A 124 2.01 -17.92 6.58
CA ALA A 124 0.98 -18.86 7.03
C ALA A 124 -0.23 -18.98 6.06
N GLY A 125 -0.19 -18.36 4.89
CA GLY A 125 -1.32 -18.35 3.95
C GLY A 125 -2.49 -17.44 4.37
N LEU A 126 -2.35 -16.70 5.48
CA LEU A 126 -3.39 -15.83 6.05
C LEU A 126 -3.48 -14.45 5.39
N GLY A 127 -2.60 -14.14 4.44
CA GLY A 127 -2.62 -12.89 3.68
C GLY A 127 -2.20 -11.64 4.46
N GLY A 128 -1.57 -11.79 5.65
CA GLY A 128 -1.24 -10.67 6.54
C GLY A 128 -0.39 -9.59 5.89
N GLY A 129 0.72 -9.94 5.24
CA GLY A 129 1.60 -8.95 4.61
C GLY A 129 0.92 -8.16 3.47
N SER A 130 0.10 -8.84 2.65
CA SER A 130 -0.66 -8.16 1.60
C SER A 130 -1.77 -7.28 2.19
N ALA A 131 -2.39 -7.70 3.30
CA ALA A 131 -3.36 -6.88 4.02
C ALA A 131 -2.68 -5.63 4.59
N ASP A 132 -1.51 -5.78 5.23
CA ASP A 132 -0.74 -4.66 5.77
C ASP A 132 -0.46 -3.61 4.69
N ALA A 133 0.03 -4.03 3.52
CA ALA A 133 0.31 -3.13 2.40
C ALA A 133 -0.95 -2.45 1.85
N ALA A 134 -2.03 -3.19 1.65
CA ALA A 134 -3.29 -2.63 1.15
C ALA A 134 -3.90 -1.63 2.14
N PHE A 135 -3.85 -1.93 3.44
CA PHE A 135 -4.27 -0.99 4.48
C PHE A 135 -3.36 0.23 4.55
N MET A 136 -2.03 0.07 4.34
CA MET A 136 -1.11 1.20 4.27
C MET A 136 -1.48 2.16 3.14
N LEU A 137 -1.71 1.66 1.92
CA LEU A 137 -2.13 2.50 0.79
C LEU A 137 -3.41 3.27 1.11
N LYS A 138 -4.41 2.58 1.67
CA LYS A 138 -5.69 3.19 2.03
C LYS A 138 -5.57 4.18 3.20
N ALA A 139 -4.73 3.87 4.19
CA ALA A 139 -4.49 4.75 5.33
C ALA A 139 -3.78 6.03 4.89
N LEU A 140 -2.77 5.95 4.01
CA LEU A 140 -2.09 7.12 3.45
C LEU A 140 -3.04 7.98 2.60
N ASP A 141 -3.91 7.37 1.79
CA ASP A 141 -4.94 8.08 1.04
C ASP A 141 -5.84 8.92 1.96
N THR A 142 -6.29 8.32 3.06
CA THR A 142 -7.13 9.01 4.05
C THR A 142 -6.34 10.04 4.85
N TYR A 143 -5.15 9.69 5.32
CA TYR A 143 -4.31 10.51 6.18
C TYR A 143 -3.85 11.81 5.51
N PHE A 144 -3.54 11.73 4.22
CA PHE A 144 -3.09 12.87 3.42
C PHE A 144 -4.18 13.44 2.50
N GLU A 145 -5.44 12.96 2.62
CA GLU A 145 -6.57 13.42 1.79
C GLU A 145 -6.26 13.40 0.28
N LEU A 146 -5.62 12.30 -0.19
CA LEU A 146 -5.16 12.21 -1.59
C LEU A 146 -6.30 12.00 -2.58
N HIS A 147 -7.45 11.51 -2.11
CA HIS A 147 -8.65 11.25 -2.92
C HIS A 147 -8.40 10.29 -4.10
N ILE A 148 -7.58 9.26 -3.87
CA ILE A 148 -7.25 8.26 -4.89
C ILE A 148 -8.49 7.39 -5.18
N SER A 149 -8.82 7.20 -6.44
CA SER A 149 -9.96 6.36 -6.80
C SER A 149 -9.74 4.91 -6.35
N ARG A 150 -10.84 4.20 -6.01
CA ARG A 150 -10.77 2.77 -5.65
C ARG A 150 -10.10 1.93 -6.73
N GLN A 151 -10.34 2.25 -8.00
CA GLN A 151 -9.73 1.55 -9.14
C GLN A 151 -8.21 1.71 -9.13
N GLU A 152 -7.72 2.91 -8.88
CA GLU A 152 -6.29 3.19 -8.83
C GLU A 152 -5.65 2.57 -7.59
N LEU A 153 -6.26 2.64 -6.40
CA LEU A 153 -5.77 1.93 -5.22
C LEU A 153 -5.65 0.41 -5.47
N THR A 154 -6.62 -0.18 -6.18
CA THR A 154 -6.57 -1.60 -6.54
C THR A 154 -5.40 -1.89 -7.49
N ARG A 155 -5.14 -1.01 -8.47
CA ARG A 155 -4.01 -1.12 -9.40
C ARG A 155 -2.67 -1.02 -8.68
N LEU A 156 -2.56 -0.12 -7.71
CA LEU A 156 -1.34 0.09 -6.92
C LEU A 156 -1.06 -1.06 -5.94
N ALA A 157 -2.09 -1.79 -5.54
CA ALA A 157 -1.98 -2.92 -4.61
C ALA A 157 -1.69 -4.27 -5.32
N ALA A 158 -1.72 -4.33 -6.65
CA ALA A 158 -1.48 -5.53 -7.47
C ALA A 158 -0.01 -5.69 -7.82
#